data_b2448c5e4fa63c6519b8ba4a2fba60b1
#
_entry.id   b2448c5e4fa63c6519b8ba4a2fba60b1
#
_cell.length_a   1.000
_cell.length_b   1.000
_cell.length_c   1.000
_cell.angle_alpha   90.00
_cell.angle_beta   90.00
_cell.angle_gamma   90.00
#
_symmetry.space_group_name_H-M   'P 1'
#
loop_
_entity.id
_entity.type
_entity.pdbx_description
1 polymer ?
#
loop_
_entity_poly.entity_id
_entity_poly.type
_entity_poly.pdbx_seq_one_letter_code
_entity_poly.pdbx_strand_id
1 'polypeptide(L)'
;MGTKRQHVVIIGGGFGGLNVARAVAGANVDVTLVDRTNHHLFQPLLYQVATGILPEGLIAPPIRRVVQSLPNTKVVLAEVHDIDLDRKLAIAKTPNQSTLELPYDFLVVAAGSTHSYFGKDDWAEFAPGMKTVDDARYQRDAILSKFEMAELATDPQERAEWLTFVVIGAGPTGVEVVGQIAELAHQVLPKDYSKVDTRGARILLLEGAPAVLPPFKPKLQQYTKDALEKLGVEIRVSTLAVDMDHESVTVKGPNGVETIRARSRIWAAGVQASPLAKMLAEKSGAETDRPGRIVVGADCSLPGHPEVFAIGDMANVGGLPGVAQPAMQEGKYVGKLIKARMDGDTGAVPPFKYFDKGSMATIGHKYAVADAFGHNFTGIIAYLMWGFIHVLYLIGWGNRLGTIYTWMRALYVSKNRGHRVITFEQAQYRVEESSNSVRPSHYLPSLKKSGEAAAAAPPEQAPAETKQA
;
A
#
# COMPACT_ATOMS: atom_id res chain seq x y z
N MET A 1 30.77 -28.33 22.79
CA MET A 1 30.66 -27.50 21.56
C MET A 1 29.23 -27.05 21.50
N GLY A 2 28.96 -25.74 21.69
CA GLY A 2 27.59 -25.21 21.55
C GLY A 2 27.14 -25.39 20.11
N THR A 3 26.01 -26.06 19.91
CA THR A 3 25.39 -26.15 18.57
C THR A 3 25.17 -24.74 18.05
N LYS A 4 25.69 -24.41 16.84
CA LYS A 4 25.46 -23.13 16.17
C LYS A 4 23.96 -22.95 16.06
N ARG A 5 23.42 -21.84 16.58
CA ARG A 5 22.00 -21.51 16.42
C ARG A 5 21.67 -21.38 14.94
N GLN A 6 20.57 -21.94 14.52
CA GLN A 6 20.05 -21.73 13.16
C GLN A 6 19.61 -20.28 12.98
N HIS A 7 19.69 -19.79 11.79
CA HIS A 7 19.37 -18.40 11.44
C HIS A 7 18.16 -18.32 10.50
N VAL A 8 17.15 -17.60 10.92
CA VAL A 8 15.97 -17.27 10.10
C VAL A 8 16.09 -15.83 9.62
N VAL A 9 16.12 -15.65 8.31
CA VAL A 9 16.02 -14.32 7.69
C VAL A 9 14.57 -14.10 7.22
N ILE A 10 13.97 -12.98 7.65
CA ILE A 10 12.62 -12.57 7.28
C ILE A 10 12.73 -11.29 6.48
N ILE A 11 12.31 -11.30 5.22
CA ILE A 11 12.27 -10.13 4.34
C ILE A 11 10.88 -9.52 4.36
N GLY A 12 10.75 -8.33 4.94
CA GLY A 12 9.51 -7.58 5.06
C GLY A 12 8.90 -7.62 6.46
N GLY A 13 8.76 -6.44 7.08
CA GLY A 13 8.12 -6.20 8.39
C GLY A 13 6.61 -5.93 8.31
N GLY A 14 5.97 -6.41 7.24
CA GLY A 14 4.52 -6.34 7.04
C GLY A 14 3.73 -7.34 7.89
N PHE A 15 2.48 -7.58 7.52
CA PHE A 15 1.60 -8.50 8.24
C PHE A 15 2.14 -9.93 8.31
N GLY A 16 2.68 -10.45 7.20
CA GLY A 16 3.23 -11.81 7.15
C GLY A 16 4.48 -11.93 8.03
N GLY A 17 5.51 -11.14 7.74
CA GLY A 17 6.81 -11.25 8.39
C GLY A 17 6.77 -11.04 9.90
N LEU A 18 5.97 -10.08 10.40
CA LEU A 18 5.79 -9.90 11.85
C LEU A 18 5.13 -11.11 12.52
N ASN A 19 4.20 -11.79 11.84
CA ASN A 19 3.58 -13.01 12.38
C ASN A 19 4.54 -14.20 12.38
N VAL A 20 5.45 -14.29 11.41
CA VAL A 20 6.57 -15.26 11.46
C VAL A 20 7.46 -14.98 12.66
N ALA A 21 7.97 -13.75 12.81
CA ALA A 21 8.85 -13.37 13.90
C ALA A 21 8.23 -13.68 15.28
N ARG A 22 6.94 -13.39 15.45
CA ARG A 22 6.21 -13.73 16.68
C ARG A 22 6.06 -15.24 16.91
N ALA A 23 5.84 -16.01 15.85
CA ALA A 23 5.63 -17.46 15.97
C ALA A 23 6.93 -18.22 16.30
N VAL A 24 8.10 -17.72 15.86
CA VAL A 24 9.42 -18.28 16.20
C VAL A 24 10.03 -17.65 17.46
N ALA A 25 9.34 -16.71 18.11
CA ALA A 25 9.81 -16.10 19.34
C ALA A 25 10.02 -17.14 20.43
N GLY A 26 11.14 -17.05 21.16
CA GLY A 26 11.50 -17.99 22.23
C GLY A 26 12.01 -19.36 21.76
N ALA A 27 12.04 -19.64 20.45
CA ALA A 27 12.76 -20.79 19.91
C ALA A 27 14.29 -20.56 19.98
N ASN A 28 15.07 -21.63 19.95
CA ASN A 28 16.54 -21.55 19.98
C ASN A 28 17.11 -21.20 18.59
N VAL A 29 16.75 -20.02 18.10
CA VAL A 29 17.06 -19.50 16.77
C VAL A 29 17.41 -18.03 16.83
N ASP A 30 18.28 -17.59 15.95
CA ASP A 30 18.51 -16.17 15.67
C ASP A 30 17.64 -15.72 14.52
N VAL A 31 16.94 -14.61 14.68
CA VAL A 31 16.03 -14.04 13.65
C VAL A 31 16.55 -12.68 13.21
N THR A 32 16.72 -12.50 11.91
CA THR A 32 16.95 -11.18 11.31
C THR A 32 15.73 -10.79 10.47
N LEU A 33 15.01 -9.77 10.93
CA LEU A 33 13.95 -9.15 10.14
C LEU A 33 14.55 -7.96 9.41
N VAL A 34 14.56 -8.04 8.08
CA VAL A 34 15.04 -6.96 7.20
C VAL A 34 13.87 -6.30 6.49
N ASP A 35 13.83 -4.97 6.52
CA ASP A 35 12.81 -4.18 5.81
C ASP A 35 13.45 -2.91 5.25
N ARG A 36 12.93 -2.44 4.11
CA ARG A 36 13.34 -1.18 3.50
C ARG A 36 12.79 0.05 4.21
N THR A 37 11.84 -0.15 5.14
CA THR A 37 11.27 0.89 6.02
C THR A 37 11.53 0.57 7.48
N ASN A 38 11.51 1.56 8.33
CA ASN A 38 11.70 1.36 9.78
C ASN A 38 10.39 1.06 10.53
N HIS A 39 9.26 1.00 9.82
CA HIS A 39 7.92 0.92 10.42
C HIS A 39 7.09 -0.21 9.82
N HIS A 40 6.20 -0.74 10.64
CA HIS A 40 5.11 -1.60 10.19
C HIS A 40 3.93 -0.75 9.79
N LEU A 41 3.45 -0.88 8.55
CA LEU A 41 2.29 -0.13 8.09
C LEU A 41 1.00 -0.93 8.27
N PHE A 42 0.05 -0.38 9.03
CA PHE A 42 -1.33 -0.87 9.08
C PHE A 42 -2.11 -0.29 7.89
N GLN A 43 -1.87 -0.84 6.71
CA GLN A 43 -2.35 -0.36 5.41
C GLN A 43 -3.87 -0.16 5.32
N PRO A 44 -4.76 -0.94 5.98
CA PRO A 44 -6.19 -0.71 5.92
C PRO A 44 -6.67 0.68 6.37
N LEU A 45 -5.86 1.43 7.13
CA LEU A 45 -6.18 2.80 7.55
C LEU A 45 -5.40 3.87 6.78
N LEU A 46 -4.66 3.50 5.75
CA LEU A 46 -3.77 4.41 5.01
C LEU A 46 -4.54 5.54 4.31
N TYR A 47 -5.72 5.25 3.75
CA TYR A 47 -6.58 6.25 3.13
C TYR A 47 -7.01 7.37 4.09
N GLN A 48 -7.06 7.11 5.40
CA GLN A 48 -7.38 8.13 6.40
C GLN A 48 -6.23 9.09 6.66
N VAL A 49 -4.99 8.66 6.42
CA VAL A 49 -3.82 9.56 6.39
C VAL A 49 -3.88 10.44 5.14
N ALA A 50 -4.15 9.84 3.99
CA ALA A 50 -4.28 10.55 2.71
C ALA A 50 -5.41 11.59 2.68
N THR A 51 -6.38 11.49 3.58
CA THR A 51 -7.54 12.41 3.67
C THR A 51 -7.56 13.24 4.95
N GLY A 52 -6.43 13.28 5.69
CA GLY A 52 -6.23 14.14 6.85
C GLY A 52 -7.04 13.80 8.11
N ILE A 53 -7.51 12.54 8.24
CA ILE A 53 -8.21 12.08 9.45
C ILE A 53 -7.21 11.61 10.50
N LEU A 54 -6.30 10.70 10.16
CA LEU A 54 -5.32 10.11 11.06
C LEU A 54 -3.91 10.62 10.79
N PRO A 55 -3.09 10.84 11.83
CA PRO A 55 -1.66 10.98 11.65
C PRO A 55 -1.03 9.61 11.37
N GLU A 56 0.00 9.57 10.53
CA GLU A 56 0.72 8.35 10.15
C GLU A 56 1.28 7.57 11.34
N GLY A 57 1.72 8.26 12.40
CA GLY A 57 2.30 7.63 13.59
C GLY A 57 1.36 6.65 14.31
N LEU A 58 0.04 6.81 14.15
CA LEU A 58 -0.93 5.89 14.74
C LEU A 58 -1.03 4.55 13.99
N ILE A 59 -0.72 4.54 12.69
CA ILE A 59 -0.83 3.36 11.84
C ILE A 59 0.52 2.79 11.38
N ALA A 60 1.62 3.48 11.68
CA ALA A 60 2.97 3.12 11.24
C ALA A 60 3.98 3.07 12.42
N PRO A 61 3.78 2.17 13.42
CA PRO A 61 4.70 2.04 14.54
C PRO A 61 6.08 1.53 14.08
N PRO A 62 7.19 2.00 14.68
CA PRO A 62 8.53 1.50 14.37
C PRO A 62 8.64 -0.01 14.60
N ILE A 63 9.18 -0.75 13.62
CA ILE A 63 9.31 -2.22 13.70
C ILE A 63 10.11 -2.63 14.94
N ARG A 64 11.20 -1.93 15.27
CA ARG A 64 12.02 -2.22 16.46
C ARG A 64 11.21 -2.19 17.75
N ARG A 65 10.25 -1.26 17.87
CA ARG A 65 9.32 -1.21 19.01
C ARG A 65 8.33 -2.36 18.99
N VAL A 66 7.85 -2.74 17.80
CA VAL A 66 6.88 -3.85 17.64
C VAL A 66 7.48 -5.20 18.05
N VAL A 67 8.77 -5.43 17.75
CA VAL A 67 9.47 -6.69 18.07
C VAL A 67 10.32 -6.62 19.34
N GLN A 68 10.25 -5.54 20.10
CA GLN A 68 11.07 -5.31 21.29
C GLN A 68 10.96 -6.45 22.33
N SER A 69 9.79 -7.09 22.42
CA SER A 69 9.55 -8.23 23.32
C SER A 69 10.02 -9.59 22.76
N LEU A 70 10.58 -9.64 21.56
CA LEU A 70 11.05 -10.85 20.91
C LEU A 70 12.58 -10.94 21.06
N PRO A 71 13.10 -11.67 22.08
CA PRO A 71 14.51 -11.60 22.49
C PRO A 71 15.48 -12.12 21.44
N ASN A 72 15.01 -12.99 20.53
CA ASN A 72 15.80 -13.59 19.46
C ASN A 72 15.71 -12.86 18.12
N THR A 73 15.06 -11.68 18.06
CA THR A 73 14.79 -10.97 16.80
C THR A 73 15.58 -9.66 16.71
N LYS A 74 16.39 -9.54 15.67
CA LYS A 74 17.08 -8.31 15.27
C LYS A 74 16.40 -7.70 14.07
N VAL A 75 16.38 -6.36 13.97
CA VAL A 75 15.82 -5.62 12.85
C VAL A 75 16.92 -4.91 12.09
N VAL A 76 16.91 -5.03 10.78
CA VAL A 76 17.84 -4.37 9.86
C VAL A 76 17.04 -3.49 8.90
N LEU A 77 17.40 -2.22 8.79
CA LEU A 77 16.89 -1.32 7.76
C LEU A 77 17.76 -1.46 6.51
N ALA A 78 17.28 -2.20 5.54
CA ALA A 78 17.96 -2.43 4.28
C ALA A 78 16.97 -2.90 3.20
N GLU A 79 17.30 -2.67 1.94
CA GLU A 79 16.51 -3.13 0.80
C GLU A 79 17.15 -4.38 0.20
N VAL A 80 16.46 -5.51 0.33
CA VAL A 80 16.87 -6.76 -0.32
C VAL A 80 16.58 -6.63 -1.81
N HIS A 81 17.59 -6.85 -2.63
CA HIS A 81 17.52 -6.74 -4.06
C HIS A 81 17.92 -8.02 -4.79
N ASP A 82 18.53 -8.99 -4.07
CA ASP A 82 18.88 -10.28 -4.61
C ASP A 82 18.85 -11.39 -3.54
N ILE A 83 18.66 -12.65 -3.99
CA ILE A 83 18.66 -13.85 -3.17
C ILE A 83 19.45 -14.92 -3.92
N ASP A 84 20.53 -15.41 -3.33
CA ASP A 84 21.31 -16.52 -3.81
C ASP A 84 20.82 -17.79 -3.11
N LEU A 85 20.08 -18.62 -3.82
CA LEU A 85 19.47 -19.85 -3.29
C LEU A 85 20.52 -20.93 -3.02
N ASP A 86 21.57 -21.02 -3.85
CA ASP A 86 22.62 -22.03 -3.74
C ASP A 86 23.52 -21.75 -2.50
N ARG A 87 23.92 -20.48 -2.34
CA ARG A 87 24.75 -20.05 -1.21
C ARG A 87 23.95 -19.75 0.05
N LYS A 88 22.61 -19.76 -0.02
CA LYS A 88 21.67 -19.40 1.05
C LYS A 88 21.95 -17.99 1.63
N LEU A 89 21.99 -16.99 0.73
CA LEU A 89 22.24 -15.60 1.10
C LEU A 89 21.10 -14.70 0.61
N ALA A 90 20.58 -13.84 1.46
CA ALA A 90 19.81 -12.69 1.04
C ALA A 90 20.75 -11.47 0.95
N ILE A 91 20.73 -10.77 -0.18
CA ILE A 91 21.66 -9.67 -0.50
C ILE A 91 20.87 -8.36 -0.48
N ALA A 92 21.31 -7.43 0.37
CA ALA A 92 20.63 -6.18 0.61
C ALA A 92 21.54 -4.96 0.42
N LYS A 93 20.94 -3.81 0.13
CA LYS A 93 21.57 -2.48 0.19
C LYS A 93 21.17 -1.78 1.48
N THR A 94 22.15 -1.29 2.18
CA THR A 94 21.95 -0.43 3.35
C THR A 94 21.73 1.04 2.92
N PRO A 95 21.23 1.93 3.80
CA PRO A 95 21.03 3.35 3.46
C PRO A 95 22.29 4.08 2.93
N ASN A 96 23.48 3.67 3.36
CA ASN A 96 24.75 4.21 2.84
C ASN A 96 25.26 3.47 1.60
N GLN A 97 24.40 2.69 0.92
CA GLN A 97 24.67 1.94 -0.32
C GLN A 97 25.69 0.80 -0.18
N SER A 98 26.10 0.43 1.03
CA SER A 98 26.95 -0.75 1.22
C SER A 98 26.13 -2.04 1.05
N THR A 99 26.79 -3.08 0.53
CA THR A 99 26.17 -4.41 0.39
C THR A 99 26.21 -5.13 1.72
N LEU A 100 25.08 -5.73 2.08
CA LEU A 100 24.92 -6.57 3.26
C LEU A 100 24.49 -7.97 2.82
N GLU A 101 25.29 -8.98 3.13
CA GLU A 101 24.96 -10.39 2.94
C GLU A 101 24.36 -10.95 4.22
N LEU A 102 23.20 -11.57 4.12
CA LEU A 102 22.47 -12.18 5.22
C LEU A 102 22.36 -13.70 4.99
N PRO A 103 23.26 -14.51 5.55
CA PRO A 103 23.16 -15.95 5.44
C PRO A 103 21.98 -16.48 6.24
N TYR A 104 21.33 -17.54 5.72
CA TYR A 104 20.16 -18.13 6.36
C TYR A 104 20.19 -19.65 6.36
N ASP A 105 19.59 -20.26 7.38
CA ASP A 105 19.16 -21.65 7.38
C ASP A 105 17.71 -21.76 6.91
N PHE A 106 16.87 -20.76 7.26
CA PHE A 106 15.52 -20.57 6.73
C PHE A 106 15.33 -19.13 6.23
N LEU A 107 14.66 -18.99 5.09
CA LEU A 107 14.31 -17.71 4.51
C LEU A 107 12.81 -17.57 4.38
N VAL A 108 12.25 -16.43 4.84
CA VAL A 108 10.85 -16.09 4.63
C VAL A 108 10.78 -14.77 3.86
N VAL A 109 10.24 -14.80 2.65
CA VAL A 109 10.06 -13.61 1.82
C VAL A 109 8.60 -13.16 1.91
N ALA A 110 8.39 -12.02 2.57
CA ALA A 110 7.10 -11.41 2.85
C ALA A 110 7.05 -9.96 2.33
N ALA A 111 7.58 -9.74 1.12
CA ALA A 111 7.84 -8.41 0.55
C ALA A 111 6.57 -7.71 -0.01
N GLY A 112 5.40 -8.34 0.09
CA GLY A 112 4.12 -7.75 -0.28
C GLY A 112 3.94 -7.49 -1.76
N SER A 113 3.22 -6.43 -2.09
CA SER A 113 2.85 -6.05 -3.46
C SER A 113 3.11 -4.56 -3.72
N THR A 114 3.15 -4.19 -5.00
CA THR A 114 3.29 -2.81 -5.49
C THR A 114 2.12 -2.46 -6.42
N HIS A 115 2.08 -1.23 -6.92
CA HIS A 115 1.08 -0.81 -7.90
C HIS A 115 1.28 -1.52 -9.23
N SER A 116 0.17 -1.82 -9.90
CA SER A 116 0.16 -2.29 -11.29
C SER A 116 -0.60 -1.28 -12.14
N TYR A 117 0.06 -0.79 -13.18
CA TYR A 117 -0.54 0.08 -14.18
C TYR A 117 -0.88 -0.69 -15.47
N PHE A 118 -0.93 -2.03 -15.39
CA PHE A 118 -1.29 -2.93 -16.51
C PHE A 118 -0.44 -2.71 -17.76
N GLY A 119 0.88 -2.49 -17.57
CA GLY A 119 1.85 -2.25 -18.64
C GLY A 119 1.98 -0.80 -19.10
N LYS A 120 1.27 0.12 -18.43
CA LYS A 120 1.36 1.57 -18.66
C LYS A 120 2.03 2.25 -17.46
N ASP A 121 3.26 1.86 -17.16
CA ASP A 121 3.96 2.28 -15.95
C ASP A 121 4.21 3.80 -15.90
N ASP A 122 4.24 4.47 -17.05
CA ASP A 122 4.32 5.93 -17.13
C ASP A 122 3.11 6.64 -16.47
N TRP A 123 1.97 5.95 -16.34
CA TRP A 123 0.79 6.51 -15.67
C TRP A 123 0.97 6.73 -14.17
N ALA A 124 1.98 6.10 -13.57
CA ALA A 124 2.36 6.37 -12.21
C ALA A 124 2.71 7.84 -11.95
N GLU A 125 3.15 8.55 -12.98
CA GLU A 125 3.42 9.98 -12.94
C GLU A 125 2.15 10.81 -12.86
N PHE A 126 1.13 10.41 -13.61
CA PHE A 126 -0.11 11.18 -13.76
C PHE A 126 -1.17 10.82 -12.73
N ALA A 127 -1.18 9.57 -12.26
CA ALA A 127 -2.12 9.04 -11.28
C ALA A 127 -1.37 8.16 -10.26
N PRO A 128 -0.64 8.75 -9.32
CA PRO A 128 0.07 7.98 -8.30
C PRO A 128 -0.91 7.21 -7.43
N GLY A 129 -0.48 5.99 -7.05
CA GLY A 129 -1.26 5.12 -6.18
C GLY A 129 -1.06 5.39 -4.69
N MET A 130 -1.53 4.45 -3.84
CA MET A 130 -1.43 4.58 -2.39
C MET A 130 -1.15 3.22 -1.73
N LYS A 131 0.12 2.96 -1.41
CA LYS A 131 0.61 1.73 -0.78
C LYS A 131 1.50 1.98 0.43
N THR A 132 2.19 3.12 0.48
CA THR A 132 3.15 3.50 1.51
C THR A 132 2.69 4.73 2.29
N VAL A 133 3.34 5.01 3.42
CA VAL A 133 3.10 6.25 4.18
C VAL A 133 3.41 7.47 3.33
N ASP A 134 4.48 7.41 2.53
CA ASP A 134 4.87 8.51 1.67
C ASP A 134 3.84 8.75 0.55
N ASP A 135 3.26 7.68 -0.01
CA ASP A 135 2.15 7.82 -0.96
C ASP A 135 0.95 8.51 -0.30
N ALA A 136 0.60 8.14 0.94
CA ALA A 136 -0.53 8.75 1.63
C ALA A 136 -0.29 10.22 1.96
N ARG A 137 0.93 10.60 2.35
CA ARG A 137 1.34 12.01 2.52
C ARG A 137 1.26 12.75 1.20
N TYR A 138 1.79 12.14 0.13
CA TYR A 138 1.69 12.69 -1.21
C TYR A 138 0.23 12.98 -1.58
N GLN A 139 -0.65 12.00 -1.44
CA GLN A 139 -2.07 12.16 -1.79
C GLN A 139 -2.75 13.25 -0.94
N ARG A 140 -2.44 13.32 0.36
CA ARG A 140 -2.95 14.38 1.23
C ARG A 140 -2.55 15.76 0.72
N ASP A 141 -1.27 15.93 0.46
CA ASP A 141 -0.71 17.21 0.01
C ASP A 141 -1.26 17.57 -1.38
N ALA A 142 -1.40 16.58 -2.28
CA ALA A 142 -2.00 16.76 -3.59
C ALA A 142 -3.48 17.16 -3.51
N ILE A 143 -4.28 16.48 -2.71
CA ILE A 143 -5.71 16.80 -2.54
C ILE A 143 -5.88 18.23 -1.99
N LEU A 144 -5.16 18.58 -0.94
CA LEU A 144 -5.30 19.89 -0.29
C LEU A 144 -4.83 21.03 -1.19
N SER A 145 -3.70 20.88 -1.90
CA SER A 145 -3.20 21.90 -2.83
C SER A 145 -4.17 22.20 -3.96
N LYS A 146 -5.02 21.25 -4.39
CA LYS A 146 -6.02 21.52 -5.44
C LYS A 146 -7.11 22.48 -4.95
N PHE A 147 -7.51 22.41 -3.69
CA PHE A 147 -8.45 23.38 -3.11
C PHE A 147 -7.81 24.76 -2.96
N GLU A 148 -6.53 24.84 -2.58
CA GLU A 148 -5.79 26.12 -2.54
C GLU A 148 -5.71 26.77 -3.93
N MET A 149 -5.43 25.97 -4.97
CA MET A 149 -5.41 26.48 -6.35
C MET A 149 -6.79 26.90 -6.85
N ALA A 150 -7.84 26.17 -6.49
CA ALA A 150 -9.20 26.54 -6.82
C ALA A 150 -9.63 27.88 -6.18
N GLU A 151 -9.15 28.17 -4.95
CA GLU A 151 -9.38 29.45 -4.25
C GLU A 151 -8.71 30.63 -4.99
N LEU A 152 -7.53 30.37 -5.59
CA LEU A 152 -6.77 31.39 -6.32
C LEU A 152 -7.23 31.57 -7.76
N ALA A 153 -7.79 30.55 -8.42
CA ALA A 153 -8.19 30.57 -9.81
C ALA A 153 -9.26 31.62 -10.09
N THR A 154 -9.02 32.46 -11.09
CA THR A 154 -9.97 33.49 -11.54
C THR A 154 -10.85 33.01 -12.70
N ASP A 155 -10.29 32.12 -13.53
CA ASP A 155 -11.04 31.48 -14.63
C ASP A 155 -11.94 30.36 -14.07
N PRO A 156 -13.25 30.38 -14.38
CA PRO A 156 -14.19 29.36 -13.93
C PRO A 156 -13.86 27.95 -14.44
N GLN A 157 -13.31 27.82 -15.65
CA GLN A 157 -12.91 26.52 -16.21
C GLN A 157 -11.71 25.95 -15.51
N GLU A 158 -10.68 26.77 -15.30
CA GLU A 158 -9.50 26.37 -14.54
C GLU A 158 -9.89 25.96 -13.12
N ARG A 159 -10.75 26.74 -12.46
CA ARG A 159 -11.28 26.41 -11.12
C ARG A 159 -11.98 25.06 -11.10
N ALA A 160 -12.78 24.75 -12.11
CA ALA A 160 -13.48 23.47 -12.24
C ALA A 160 -12.50 22.31 -12.43
N GLU A 161 -11.41 22.50 -13.17
CA GLU A 161 -10.35 21.48 -13.32
C GLU A 161 -9.65 21.18 -11.99
N TRP A 162 -9.34 22.22 -11.19
CA TRP A 162 -8.76 22.07 -9.86
C TRP A 162 -9.70 21.36 -8.88
N LEU A 163 -11.01 21.55 -9.00
CA LEU A 163 -12.04 20.92 -8.18
C LEU A 163 -12.51 19.57 -8.71
N THR A 164 -11.88 19.03 -9.76
CA THR A 164 -12.21 17.69 -10.29
C THR A 164 -11.23 16.66 -9.80
N PHE A 165 -11.75 15.66 -9.07
CA PHE A 165 -10.99 14.54 -8.50
C PHE A 165 -11.42 13.24 -9.15
N VAL A 166 -10.49 12.47 -9.67
CA VAL A 166 -10.75 11.18 -10.33
C VAL A 166 -10.04 10.07 -9.58
N VAL A 167 -10.80 9.10 -9.09
CA VAL A 167 -10.28 7.87 -8.50
C VAL A 167 -10.49 6.74 -9.48
N ILE A 168 -9.44 6.02 -9.85
CA ILE A 168 -9.44 4.96 -10.85
C ILE A 168 -9.35 3.61 -10.15
N GLY A 169 -10.41 2.81 -10.25
CA GLY A 169 -10.59 1.53 -9.57
C GLY A 169 -11.55 1.62 -8.38
N ALA A 170 -12.66 0.86 -8.42
CA ALA A 170 -13.66 0.82 -7.37
C ALA A 170 -13.58 -0.43 -6.49
N GLY A 171 -12.38 -0.95 -6.26
CA GLY A 171 -12.10 -1.87 -5.15
C GLY A 171 -12.22 -1.18 -3.79
N PRO A 172 -11.98 -1.90 -2.67
CA PRO A 172 -12.10 -1.32 -1.32
C PRO A 172 -11.34 0.01 -1.15
N THR A 173 -10.07 0.07 -1.55
CA THR A 173 -9.25 1.29 -1.44
C THR A 173 -9.86 2.47 -2.19
N GLY A 174 -10.32 2.26 -3.44
CA GLY A 174 -10.92 3.33 -4.23
C GLY A 174 -12.22 3.85 -3.64
N VAL A 175 -13.09 2.96 -3.16
CA VAL A 175 -14.35 3.29 -2.48
C VAL A 175 -14.09 4.08 -1.19
N GLU A 176 -13.12 3.66 -0.40
CA GLU A 176 -12.74 4.34 0.85
C GLU A 176 -12.16 5.73 0.59
N VAL A 177 -11.24 5.85 -0.36
CA VAL A 177 -10.63 7.15 -0.72
C VAL A 177 -11.66 8.10 -1.29
N VAL A 178 -12.45 7.67 -2.29
CA VAL A 178 -13.41 8.56 -2.95
C VAL A 178 -14.50 9.05 -2.00
N GLY A 179 -14.99 8.17 -1.12
CA GLY A 179 -15.95 8.55 -0.08
C GLY A 179 -15.39 9.57 0.91
N GLN A 180 -14.11 9.42 1.27
CA GLN A 180 -13.44 10.38 2.17
C GLN A 180 -13.12 11.72 1.51
N ILE A 181 -12.79 11.74 0.21
CA ILE A 181 -12.61 12.99 -0.55
C ILE A 181 -13.95 13.72 -0.66
N ALA A 182 -15.05 12.99 -0.94
CA ALA A 182 -16.39 13.59 -1.02
C ALA A 182 -16.82 14.23 0.31
N GLU A 183 -16.60 13.56 1.43
CA GLU A 183 -16.87 14.16 2.73
C GLU A 183 -15.97 15.36 3.05
N LEU A 184 -14.68 15.28 2.68
CA LEU A 184 -13.74 16.38 2.86
C LEU A 184 -14.23 17.62 2.09
N ALA A 185 -14.50 17.47 0.79
CA ALA A 185 -14.92 18.55 -0.08
C ALA A 185 -16.29 19.14 0.30
N HIS A 186 -17.29 18.26 0.51
CA HIS A 186 -18.67 18.69 0.64
C HIS A 186 -19.10 19.04 2.06
N GLN A 187 -18.41 18.52 3.11
CA GLN A 187 -18.84 18.67 4.50
C GLN A 187 -17.82 19.34 5.43
N VAL A 188 -16.52 19.19 5.14
CA VAL A 188 -15.45 19.70 6.03
C VAL A 188 -14.94 21.05 5.56
N LEU A 189 -14.54 21.17 4.29
CA LEU A 189 -13.88 22.34 3.73
C LEU A 189 -14.78 23.56 3.42
N PRO A 190 -16.12 23.46 3.25
CA PRO A 190 -16.92 24.63 2.88
C PRO A 190 -16.82 25.85 3.79
N LYS A 191 -16.30 25.68 5.01
CA LYS A 191 -16.12 26.78 5.97
C LYS A 191 -14.69 27.34 5.99
N ASP A 192 -13.77 26.66 5.32
CA ASP A 192 -12.35 27.01 5.37
C ASP A 192 -11.96 27.97 4.23
N TYR A 193 -12.74 27.98 3.12
CA TYR A 193 -12.47 28.78 1.94
C TYR A 193 -13.48 29.91 1.76
N SER A 194 -13.04 31.05 1.25
CA SER A 194 -13.86 32.27 1.16
C SER A 194 -14.38 32.56 -0.24
N LYS A 195 -13.66 32.19 -1.28
CA LYS A 195 -14.01 32.48 -2.70
C LYS A 195 -14.55 31.24 -3.41
N VAL A 196 -14.11 30.05 -3.03
CA VAL A 196 -14.54 28.80 -3.64
C VAL A 196 -15.55 28.07 -2.75
N ASP A 197 -16.67 27.67 -3.35
CA ASP A 197 -17.58 26.72 -2.72
C ASP A 197 -17.09 25.30 -3.00
N THR A 198 -16.41 24.70 -2.05
CA THR A 198 -15.86 23.34 -2.20
C THR A 198 -16.92 22.26 -2.39
N ARG A 199 -18.20 22.56 -2.10
CA ARG A 199 -19.33 21.66 -2.40
C ARG A 199 -19.57 21.48 -3.90
N GLY A 200 -19.04 22.38 -4.72
CA GLY A 200 -19.01 22.27 -6.19
C GLY A 200 -17.93 21.33 -6.72
N ALA A 201 -17.12 20.70 -5.86
CA ALA A 201 -16.11 19.75 -6.30
C ALA A 201 -16.75 18.53 -6.97
N ARG A 202 -16.26 18.19 -8.16
CA ARG A 202 -16.67 17.02 -8.92
C ARG A 202 -15.79 15.83 -8.56
N ILE A 203 -16.38 14.76 -8.04
CA ILE A 203 -15.67 13.61 -7.55
C ILE A 203 -16.13 12.37 -8.30
N LEU A 204 -15.22 11.79 -9.09
CA LEU A 204 -15.49 10.66 -9.98
C LEU A 204 -14.82 9.39 -9.48
N LEU A 205 -15.55 8.29 -9.57
CA LEU A 205 -15.03 6.93 -9.37
C LEU A 205 -15.18 6.14 -10.67
N LEU A 206 -14.05 5.76 -11.27
CA LEU A 206 -14.01 5.00 -12.51
C LEU A 206 -13.76 3.52 -12.21
N GLU A 207 -14.53 2.63 -12.83
CA GLU A 207 -14.38 1.17 -12.66
C GLU A 207 -14.59 0.43 -13.98
N GLY A 208 -13.63 -0.43 -14.34
CA GLY A 208 -13.72 -1.25 -15.54
C GLY A 208 -14.75 -2.40 -15.44
N ALA A 209 -15.02 -2.87 -14.24
CA ALA A 209 -16.08 -3.86 -13.99
C ALA A 209 -17.49 -3.23 -14.03
N PRO A 210 -18.54 -4.05 -14.16
CA PRO A 210 -19.92 -3.55 -14.21
C PRO A 210 -20.49 -3.07 -12.87
N ALA A 211 -19.73 -3.24 -11.76
CA ALA A 211 -20.17 -2.82 -10.43
C ALA A 211 -19.00 -2.35 -9.57
N VAL A 212 -19.26 -1.48 -8.59
CA VAL A 212 -18.32 -1.14 -7.52
C VAL A 212 -18.13 -2.34 -6.59
N LEU A 213 -16.97 -2.41 -5.91
CA LEU A 213 -16.59 -3.53 -5.04
C LEU A 213 -16.79 -4.90 -5.72
N PRO A 214 -16.15 -5.18 -6.88
CA PRO A 214 -16.40 -6.40 -7.65
C PRO A 214 -16.34 -7.71 -6.84
N PRO A 215 -15.47 -7.87 -5.82
CA PRO A 215 -15.42 -9.09 -5.02
C PRO A 215 -16.59 -9.27 -4.03
N PHE A 216 -17.40 -8.24 -3.82
CA PHE A 216 -18.52 -8.31 -2.86
C PHE A 216 -19.82 -8.79 -3.51
N LYS A 217 -20.76 -9.28 -2.68
CA LYS A 217 -22.07 -9.74 -3.16
C LYS A 217 -22.90 -8.58 -3.74
N PRO A 218 -23.78 -8.82 -4.72
CA PRO A 218 -24.54 -7.77 -5.42
C PRO A 218 -25.31 -6.81 -4.50
N LYS A 219 -25.87 -7.32 -3.39
CA LYS A 219 -26.57 -6.50 -2.39
C LYS A 219 -25.65 -5.45 -1.75
N LEU A 220 -24.39 -5.82 -1.48
CA LEU A 220 -23.39 -4.91 -0.89
C LEU A 220 -22.86 -3.93 -1.92
N GLN A 221 -22.71 -4.37 -3.17
CA GLN A 221 -22.34 -3.50 -4.31
C GLN A 221 -23.37 -2.40 -4.52
N GLN A 222 -24.66 -2.76 -4.55
CA GLN A 222 -25.74 -1.80 -4.71
C GLN A 222 -25.80 -0.80 -3.55
N TYR A 223 -25.71 -1.30 -2.30
CA TYR A 223 -25.65 -0.43 -1.12
C TYR A 223 -24.48 0.56 -1.19
N THR A 224 -23.30 0.10 -1.63
CA THR A 224 -22.11 0.93 -1.78
C THR A 224 -22.32 2.02 -2.82
N LYS A 225 -22.88 1.66 -3.97
CA LYS A 225 -23.24 2.60 -5.03
C LYS A 225 -24.17 3.69 -4.49
N ASP A 226 -25.29 3.31 -3.89
CA ASP A 226 -26.29 4.24 -3.36
C ASP A 226 -25.69 5.17 -2.29
N ALA A 227 -24.81 4.66 -1.45
CA ALA A 227 -24.15 5.44 -0.40
C ALA A 227 -23.15 6.46 -0.98
N LEU A 228 -22.37 6.06 -1.99
CA LEU A 228 -21.44 6.98 -2.69
C LEU A 228 -22.18 8.07 -3.45
N GLU A 229 -23.27 7.73 -4.16
CA GLU A 229 -24.11 8.71 -4.88
C GLU A 229 -24.72 9.72 -3.90
N LYS A 230 -25.15 9.29 -2.69
CA LYS A 230 -25.62 10.20 -1.62
C LYS A 230 -24.52 11.13 -1.09
N LEU A 231 -23.25 10.74 -1.19
CA LEU A 231 -22.12 11.61 -0.87
C LEU A 231 -21.76 12.58 -2.01
N GLY A 232 -22.42 12.48 -3.16
CA GLY A 232 -22.17 13.31 -4.34
C GLY A 232 -21.04 12.77 -5.24
N VAL A 233 -20.73 11.48 -5.16
CA VAL A 233 -19.74 10.82 -6.03
C VAL A 233 -20.40 10.42 -7.34
N GLU A 234 -19.81 10.82 -8.46
CA GLU A 234 -20.16 10.37 -9.80
C GLU A 234 -19.50 9.01 -10.08
N ILE A 235 -20.29 7.96 -10.22
CA ILE A 235 -19.79 6.60 -10.44
C ILE A 235 -19.92 6.23 -11.92
N ARG A 236 -18.81 5.79 -12.52
CA ARG A 236 -18.75 5.30 -13.89
C ARG A 236 -18.20 3.88 -13.91
N VAL A 237 -19.09 2.92 -13.93
CA VAL A 237 -18.78 1.49 -14.11
C VAL A 237 -18.64 1.13 -15.58
N SER A 238 -18.08 -0.02 -15.90
CA SER A 238 -17.75 -0.46 -17.27
C SER A 238 -16.97 0.61 -18.04
N THR A 239 -16.13 1.39 -17.33
CA THR A 239 -15.40 2.53 -17.86
C THR A 239 -13.92 2.38 -17.52
N LEU A 240 -13.09 2.27 -18.56
CA LEU A 240 -11.64 2.11 -18.46
C LEU A 240 -10.93 3.43 -18.76
N ALA A 241 -9.94 3.78 -17.96
CA ALA A 241 -8.95 4.77 -18.35
C ALA A 241 -8.12 4.16 -19.51
N VAL A 242 -8.01 4.88 -20.62
CA VAL A 242 -7.28 4.40 -21.81
C VAL A 242 -6.08 5.26 -22.14
N ASP A 243 -6.09 6.52 -21.68
CA ASP A 243 -4.96 7.44 -21.77
C ASP A 243 -5.03 8.49 -20.66
N MET A 244 -3.90 9.10 -20.30
CA MET A 244 -3.84 10.20 -19.34
C MET A 244 -2.57 11.04 -19.51
N ASP A 245 -2.69 12.30 -19.13
CA ASP A 245 -1.61 13.28 -19.08
C ASP A 245 -1.66 14.08 -17.75
N HIS A 246 -0.89 15.16 -17.62
CA HIS A 246 -0.85 15.98 -16.41
C HIS A 246 -2.18 16.71 -16.10
N GLU A 247 -3.08 16.86 -17.06
CA GLU A 247 -4.29 17.68 -16.94
C GLU A 247 -5.58 16.90 -17.15
N SER A 248 -5.49 15.69 -17.69
CA SER A 248 -6.68 14.95 -18.10
C SER A 248 -6.53 13.44 -17.97
N VAL A 249 -7.68 12.77 -18.01
CA VAL A 249 -7.79 11.32 -18.22
C VAL A 249 -8.80 11.05 -19.33
N THR A 250 -8.38 10.28 -20.32
CA THR A 250 -9.27 9.79 -21.39
C THR A 250 -9.83 8.44 -20.99
N VAL A 251 -11.14 8.32 -21.01
CA VAL A 251 -11.88 7.12 -20.61
C VAL A 251 -12.66 6.54 -21.76
N LYS A 252 -12.81 5.22 -21.77
CA LYS A 252 -13.67 4.48 -22.70
C LYS A 252 -14.74 3.74 -21.90
N GLY A 253 -15.97 4.14 -22.08
CA GLY A 253 -17.15 3.58 -21.43
C GLY A 253 -18.24 3.16 -22.41
N PRO A 254 -19.43 2.79 -21.91
CA PRO A 254 -20.58 2.42 -22.74
C PRO A 254 -21.02 3.50 -23.74
N ASN A 255 -20.79 4.76 -23.40
CA ASN A 255 -21.17 5.92 -24.21
C ASN A 255 -20.06 6.39 -25.19
N GLY A 256 -18.98 5.61 -25.33
CA GLY A 256 -17.86 5.96 -26.19
C GLY A 256 -16.61 6.41 -25.43
N VAL A 257 -15.80 7.21 -26.10
CA VAL A 257 -14.55 7.78 -25.56
C VAL A 257 -14.78 9.23 -25.17
N GLU A 258 -14.33 9.61 -23.98
CA GLU A 258 -14.43 10.96 -23.42
C GLU A 258 -13.11 11.34 -22.73
N THR A 259 -12.72 12.61 -22.83
CA THR A 259 -11.59 13.17 -22.07
C THR A 259 -12.12 14.02 -20.92
N ILE A 260 -11.73 13.71 -19.71
CA ILE A 260 -12.11 14.39 -18.47
C ILE A 260 -10.93 15.25 -18.02
N ARG A 261 -11.11 16.57 -18.01
CA ARG A 261 -10.15 17.51 -17.45
C ARG A 261 -10.16 17.41 -15.93
N ALA A 262 -9.03 17.07 -15.31
CA ALA A 262 -8.91 16.88 -13.88
C ALA A 262 -7.44 16.99 -13.44
N ARG A 263 -7.17 17.84 -12.47
CA ARG A 263 -5.82 18.04 -11.92
C ARG A 263 -5.48 17.07 -10.78
N SER A 264 -6.43 16.24 -10.34
CA SER A 264 -6.23 15.22 -9.32
C SER A 264 -6.71 13.86 -9.80
N ARG A 265 -5.78 12.91 -9.88
CA ARG A 265 -6.06 11.52 -10.26
C ARG A 265 -5.36 10.60 -9.28
N ILE A 266 -6.08 9.59 -8.80
CA ILE A 266 -5.60 8.63 -7.80
C ILE A 266 -5.78 7.22 -8.37
N TRP A 267 -4.68 6.46 -8.42
CA TRP A 267 -4.71 5.07 -8.88
C TRP A 267 -5.04 4.11 -7.75
N ALA A 268 -6.16 3.41 -7.89
CA ALA A 268 -6.60 2.35 -6.98
C ALA A 268 -6.98 1.05 -7.72
N ALA A 269 -6.62 0.93 -9.01
CA ALA A 269 -7.18 -0.10 -9.91
C ALA A 269 -6.40 -1.43 -9.93
N GLY A 270 -5.19 -1.49 -9.44
CA GLY A 270 -4.44 -2.74 -9.54
C GLY A 270 -3.21 -2.82 -8.67
N VAL A 271 -2.88 -4.06 -8.32
CA VAL A 271 -1.65 -4.41 -7.60
C VAL A 271 -0.96 -5.58 -8.28
N GLN A 272 0.36 -5.62 -8.18
CA GLN A 272 1.20 -6.72 -8.63
C GLN A 272 2.16 -7.12 -7.52
N ALA A 273 2.66 -8.35 -7.58
CA ALA A 273 3.62 -8.84 -6.60
C ALA A 273 4.90 -7.98 -6.57
N SER A 274 5.57 -7.99 -5.42
CA SER A 274 6.91 -7.41 -5.29
C SER A 274 7.86 -7.96 -6.37
N PRO A 275 8.79 -7.17 -6.91
CA PRO A 275 9.81 -7.64 -7.87
C PRO A 275 10.61 -8.85 -7.38
N LEU A 276 10.72 -9.03 -6.06
CA LEU A 276 11.36 -10.21 -5.47
C LEU A 276 10.63 -11.53 -5.82
N ALA A 277 9.32 -11.50 -6.10
CA ALA A 277 8.58 -12.69 -6.51
C ALA A 277 9.05 -13.18 -7.89
N LYS A 278 9.19 -12.25 -8.85
CA LYS A 278 9.71 -12.57 -10.19
C LYS A 278 11.14 -13.11 -10.12
N MET A 279 12.00 -12.45 -9.35
CA MET A 279 13.40 -12.87 -9.18
C MET A 279 13.49 -14.28 -8.57
N LEU A 280 12.72 -14.58 -7.53
CA LEU A 280 12.67 -15.92 -6.95
C LEU A 280 12.17 -16.97 -7.94
N ALA A 281 11.15 -16.63 -8.73
CA ALA A 281 10.61 -17.51 -9.76
C ALA A 281 11.68 -17.85 -10.84
N GLU A 282 12.39 -16.83 -11.32
CA GLU A 282 13.48 -17.03 -12.31
C GLU A 282 14.61 -17.90 -11.76
N LYS A 283 14.98 -17.75 -10.49
CA LYS A 283 16.08 -18.52 -9.86
C LYS A 283 15.70 -19.94 -9.46
N SER A 284 14.45 -20.16 -9.09
CA SER A 284 13.98 -21.48 -8.62
C SER A 284 13.29 -22.30 -9.70
N GLY A 285 12.96 -21.69 -10.86
CA GLY A 285 12.10 -22.32 -11.86
C GLY A 285 10.63 -22.43 -11.46
N ALA A 286 10.19 -21.74 -10.37
CA ALA A 286 8.80 -21.71 -9.97
C ALA A 286 7.95 -20.85 -10.93
N GLU A 287 6.68 -21.17 -11.05
CA GLU A 287 5.72 -20.40 -11.85
C GLU A 287 5.29 -19.12 -11.17
N THR A 288 4.79 -18.16 -11.94
CA THR A 288 4.09 -16.98 -11.45
C THR A 288 2.68 -16.92 -12.04
N ASP A 289 1.74 -16.38 -11.27
CA ASP A 289 0.40 -16.10 -11.78
C ASP A 289 0.34 -14.75 -12.55
N ARG A 290 -0.86 -14.41 -13.05
CA ARG A 290 -1.06 -13.18 -13.83
C ARG A 290 -0.66 -11.89 -13.11
N PRO A 291 -0.94 -11.69 -11.79
CA PRO A 291 -0.42 -10.56 -11.03
C PRO A 291 1.08 -10.66 -10.66
N GLY A 292 1.81 -11.68 -11.13
CA GLY A 292 3.23 -11.89 -10.86
C GLY A 292 3.54 -12.50 -9.49
N ARG A 293 2.53 -13.08 -8.79
CA ARG A 293 2.74 -13.76 -7.51
C ARG A 293 3.38 -15.12 -7.73
N ILE A 294 4.43 -15.42 -6.97
CA ILE A 294 5.13 -16.70 -7.08
C ILE A 294 4.24 -17.84 -6.55
N VAL A 295 4.10 -18.90 -7.34
CA VAL A 295 3.34 -20.10 -6.95
C VAL A 295 4.19 -20.93 -6.00
N VAL A 296 3.65 -21.21 -4.84
CA VAL A 296 4.33 -21.95 -3.77
C VAL A 296 3.57 -23.24 -3.41
N GLY A 297 4.25 -24.12 -2.69
CA GLY A 297 3.65 -25.34 -2.16
C GLY A 297 2.53 -25.08 -1.18
N ALA A 298 1.75 -26.11 -0.86
CA ALA A 298 0.68 -26.04 0.12
C ALA A 298 1.15 -25.72 1.55
N ASP A 299 2.44 -25.81 1.80
CA ASP A 299 3.13 -25.39 3.02
C ASP A 299 3.79 -24.02 2.93
N CYS A 300 3.48 -23.24 1.88
CA CYS A 300 4.07 -21.95 1.54
C CYS A 300 5.56 -22.02 1.17
N SER A 301 6.16 -23.19 1.00
CA SER A 301 7.56 -23.33 0.59
C SER A 301 7.72 -23.15 -0.91
N LEU A 302 8.91 -22.71 -1.30
CA LEU A 302 9.31 -22.58 -2.69
C LEU A 302 9.59 -23.98 -3.28
N PRO A 303 9.07 -24.32 -4.46
CA PRO A 303 9.36 -25.58 -5.11
C PRO A 303 10.88 -25.82 -5.22
N GLY A 304 11.34 -27.01 -4.79
CA GLY A 304 12.76 -27.36 -4.77
C GLY A 304 13.57 -26.78 -3.61
N HIS A 305 13.03 -25.84 -2.83
CA HIS A 305 13.72 -25.17 -1.71
C HIS A 305 12.84 -25.17 -0.45
N PRO A 306 12.74 -26.29 0.26
CA PRO A 306 11.84 -26.43 1.42
C PRO A 306 12.17 -25.47 2.58
N GLU A 307 13.39 -24.93 2.63
CA GLU A 307 13.82 -23.94 3.63
C GLU A 307 13.48 -22.50 3.25
N VAL A 308 12.96 -22.25 2.02
CA VAL A 308 12.58 -20.92 1.53
C VAL A 308 11.07 -20.84 1.40
N PHE A 309 10.48 -19.84 2.04
CA PHE A 309 9.03 -19.60 2.06
C PHE A 309 8.72 -18.25 1.42
N ALA A 310 7.66 -18.19 0.62
CA ALA A 310 7.08 -16.92 0.19
C ALA A 310 5.63 -16.82 0.68
N ILE A 311 5.26 -15.67 1.25
CA ILE A 311 3.97 -15.45 1.89
C ILE A 311 3.40 -14.05 1.63
N GLY A 312 2.09 -13.90 1.85
CA GLY A 312 1.36 -12.65 1.67
C GLY A 312 1.17 -12.29 0.21
N ASP A 313 0.99 -10.99 -0.06
CA ASP A 313 0.57 -10.48 -1.37
C ASP A 313 1.53 -10.81 -2.53
N MET A 314 2.75 -11.25 -2.26
CA MET A 314 3.70 -11.67 -3.29
C MET A 314 3.63 -13.16 -3.65
N ALA A 315 2.89 -13.96 -2.89
CA ALA A 315 2.79 -15.40 -3.06
C ALA A 315 1.39 -15.83 -3.49
N ASN A 316 1.32 -16.88 -4.29
CA ASN A 316 0.08 -17.57 -4.63
C ASN A 316 0.04 -18.91 -3.88
N VAL A 317 -0.69 -18.93 -2.77
CA VAL A 317 -0.95 -20.12 -1.97
C VAL A 317 -2.36 -20.61 -2.28
N GLY A 318 -2.50 -21.52 -3.25
CA GLY A 318 -3.80 -22.11 -3.60
C GLY A 318 -4.86 -21.11 -4.09
N GLY A 319 -4.47 -20.01 -4.74
CA GLY A 319 -5.39 -19.02 -5.30
C GLY A 319 -5.94 -18.00 -4.30
N LEU A 320 -5.42 -17.94 -3.07
CA LEU A 320 -5.87 -16.98 -2.04
C LEU A 320 -5.66 -15.53 -2.47
N PRO A 321 -6.52 -14.60 -2.02
CA PRO A 321 -6.37 -13.18 -2.35
C PRO A 321 -5.17 -12.55 -1.61
N GLY A 322 -4.50 -11.57 -2.24
CA GLY A 322 -3.44 -10.77 -1.62
C GLY A 322 -4.02 -9.72 -0.68
N VAL A 323 -4.39 -10.11 0.52
CA VAL A 323 -4.92 -9.22 1.58
C VAL A 323 -4.30 -9.59 2.94
N ALA A 324 -4.46 -8.72 3.93
CA ALA A 324 -3.80 -8.86 5.23
C ALA A 324 -4.11 -10.18 5.97
N GLN A 325 -5.33 -10.73 5.85
CA GLN A 325 -5.75 -11.91 6.60
C GLN A 325 -5.03 -13.19 6.18
N PRO A 326 -4.91 -13.57 4.89
CA PRO A 326 -4.04 -14.65 4.45
C PRO A 326 -2.59 -14.44 4.92
N ALA A 327 -2.00 -13.27 4.65
CA ALA A 327 -0.61 -12.98 5.03
C ALA A 327 -0.33 -13.21 6.52
N MET A 328 -1.25 -12.80 7.42
CA MET A 328 -1.11 -13.03 8.86
C MET A 328 -1.20 -14.51 9.24
N GLN A 329 -2.09 -15.26 8.60
CA GLN A 329 -2.29 -16.67 8.89
C GLN A 329 -1.16 -17.53 8.30
N GLU A 330 -0.70 -17.22 7.08
CA GLU A 330 0.47 -17.82 6.46
C GLU A 330 1.72 -17.59 7.31
N GLY A 331 1.96 -16.33 7.74
CA GLY A 331 3.10 -16.01 8.60
C GLY A 331 3.09 -16.79 9.92
N LYS A 332 1.92 -16.94 10.54
CA LYS A 332 1.77 -17.74 11.76
C LYS A 332 2.00 -19.25 11.52
N TYR A 333 1.52 -19.74 10.38
CA TYR A 333 1.70 -21.13 9.98
C TYR A 333 3.18 -21.44 9.68
N VAL A 334 3.82 -20.64 8.82
CA VAL A 334 5.23 -20.81 8.44
C VAL A 334 6.15 -20.71 9.67
N GLY A 335 5.91 -19.74 10.56
CA GLY A 335 6.70 -19.63 11.79
C GLY A 335 6.58 -20.86 12.70
N LYS A 336 5.39 -21.45 12.83
CA LYS A 336 5.20 -22.71 13.56
C LYS A 336 5.91 -23.89 12.87
N LEU A 337 5.84 -23.93 11.54
CA LEU A 337 6.50 -24.96 10.74
C LEU A 337 8.02 -24.90 10.90
N ILE A 338 8.62 -23.71 10.80
CA ILE A 338 10.06 -23.51 11.03
C ILE A 338 10.43 -24.01 12.43
N LYS A 339 9.65 -23.63 13.45
CA LYS A 339 9.89 -24.06 14.83
C LYS A 339 9.85 -25.58 14.97
N ALA A 340 8.86 -26.26 14.42
CA ALA A 340 8.74 -27.72 14.46
C ALA A 340 9.95 -28.40 13.77
N ARG A 341 10.38 -27.93 12.61
CA ARG A 341 11.57 -28.45 11.90
C ARG A 341 12.85 -28.29 12.71
N MET A 342 12.97 -27.19 13.46
CA MET A 342 14.12 -26.95 14.34
C MET A 342 14.12 -27.85 15.58
N ASP A 343 12.94 -28.19 16.08
CA ASP A 343 12.78 -29.15 17.20
C ASP A 343 12.98 -30.62 16.75
N GLY A 344 13.36 -30.83 15.46
CA GLY A 344 13.64 -32.14 14.88
C GLY A 344 12.39 -32.89 14.38
N ASP A 345 11.26 -32.22 14.31
CA ASP A 345 10.04 -32.80 13.73
C ASP A 345 10.16 -32.85 12.20
N THR A 346 10.40 -34.06 11.69
CA THR A 346 10.45 -34.37 10.26
C THR A 346 9.16 -34.99 9.74
N GLY A 347 8.11 -35.01 10.54
CA GLY A 347 6.79 -35.55 10.18
C GLY A 347 6.14 -34.82 9.01
N ALA A 348 5.11 -35.44 8.44
CA ALA A 348 4.32 -34.84 7.37
C ALA A 348 3.69 -33.54 7.84
N VAL A 349 4.02 -32.43 7.13
CA VAL A 349 3.49 -31.11 7.43
C VAL A 349 2.06 -31.00 6.87
N PRO A 350 1.04 -30.71 7.71
CA PRO A 350 -0.29 -30.50 7.20
C PRO A 350 -0.30 -29.23 6.31
N PRO A 351 -1.02 -29.26 5.17
CA PRO A 351 -1.10 -28.09 4.29
C PRO A 351 -1.71 -26.89 5.00
N PHE A 352 -1.29 -25.70 4.60
CA PHE A 352 -1.89 -24.46 5.07
C PHE A 352 -3.40 -24.44 4.75
N LYS A 353 -4.21 -24.06 5.74
CA LYS A 353 -5.64 -23.87 5.58
C LYS A 353 -6.03 -22.47 5.99
N TYR A 354 -6.53 -21.72 5.02
CA TYR A 354 -7.04 -20.37 5.26
C TYR A 354 -8.41 -20.41 5.94
N PHE A 355 -8.56 -19.64 6.99
CA PHE A 355 -9.85 -19.38 7.63
C PHE A 355 -10.34 -17.99 7.19
N ASP A 356 -11.33 -17.96 6.31
CA ASP A 356 -11.90 -16.72 5.82
C ASP A 356 -12.77 -16.05 6.90
N LYS A 357 -12.38 -14.82 7.26
CA LYS A 357 -13.10 -13.97 8.23
C LYS A 357 -14.04 -12.98 7.56
N GLY A 358 -14.09 -13.00 6.24
CA GLY A 358 -14.88 -12.08 5.43
C GLY A 358 -14.14 -10.80 5.04
N SER A 359 -14.87 -9.91 4.38
CA SER A 359 -14.37 -8.66 3.82
C SER A 359 -15.22 -7.48 4.25
N MET A 360 -14.58 -6.30 4.41
CA MET A 360 -15.25 -5.07 4.85
C MET A 360 -14.71 -3.89 4.06
N ALA A 361 -15.55 -2.86 3.84
CA ALA A 361 -15.14 -1.57 3.30
C ALA A 361 -15.99 -0.45 3.88
N THR A 362 -15.39 0.71 4.16
CA THR A 362 -16.13 1.91 4.57
C THR A 362 -16.49 2.78 3.36
N ILE A 363 -17.58 3.54 3.51
CA ILE A 363 -18.07 4.48 2.51
C ILE A 363 -18.29 5.80 3.25
N GLY A 364 -17.21 6.57 3.45
CA GLY A 364 -17.24 7.71 4.36
C GLY A 364 -17.34 7.31 5.84
N HIS A 365 -17.82 8.21 6.71
CA HIS A 365 -17.79 8.03 8.18
C HIS A 365 -19.04 7.39 8.79
N LYS A 366 -20.08 7.09 8.01
CA LYS A 366 -21.35 6.54 8.51
C LYS A 366 -21.80 5.28 7.80
N TYR A 367 -21.23 5.01 6.64
CA TYR A 367 -21.62 3.91 5.80
C TYR A 367 -20.48 2.92 5.69
N ALA A 368 -20.81 1.64 5.75
CA ALA A 368 -19.89 0.56 5.50
C ALA A 368 -20.65 -0.67 4.99
N VAL A 369 -19.91 -1.58 4.40
CA VAL A 369 -20.38 -2.90 4.04
C VAL A 369 -19.46 -3.95 4.65
N ALA A 370 -20.04 -5.08 5.06
CA ALA A 370 -19.30 -6.23 5.54
C ALA A 370 -19.97 -7.51 5.05
N ASP A 371 -19.17 -8.39 4.47
CA ASP A 371 -19.51 -9.80 4.22
C ASP A 371 -18.71 -10.62 5.23
N ALA A 372 -19.33 -11.06 6.30
CA ALA A 372 -18.65 -11.76 7.38
C ALA A 372 -19.49 -12.92 7.88
N PHE A 373 -18.86 -14.08 8.09
CA PHE A 373 -19.49 -15.30 8.61
C PHE A 373 -20.74 -15.72 7.81
N GLY A 374 -20.74 -15.51 6.49
CA GLY A 374 -21.85 -15.82 5.60
C GLY A 374 -23.01 -14.82 5.60
N HIS A 375 -22.93 -13.74 6.39
CA HIS A 375 -23.94 -12.69 6.51
C HIS A 375 -23.48 -11.36 5.93
N ASN A 376 -24.44 -10.62 5.36
CA ASN A 376 -24.21 -9.29 4.81
C ASN A 376 -24.68 -8.23 5.80
N PHE A 377 -23.77 -7.34 6.19
CA PHE A 377 -24.05 -6.19 7.04
C PHE A 377 -23.84 -4.90 6.27
N THR A 378 -24.66 -3.89 6.55
CA THR A 378 -24.59 -2.56 5.92
C THR A 378 -24.82 -1.45 6.95
N GLY A 379 -24.46 -0.23 6.61
CA GLY A 379 -24.74 0.95 7.43
C GLY A 379 -23.92 1.00 8.72
N ILE A 380 -24.55 1.50 9.79
CA ILE A 380 -23.87 1.75 11.07
C ILE A 380 -23.36 0.47 11.73
N ILE A 381 -24.08 -0.66 11.56
CA ILE A 381 -23.65 -1.95 12.13
C ILE A 381 -22.34 -2.39 11.46
N ALA A 382 -22.29 -2.39 10.13
CA ALA A 382 -21.06 -2.71 9.40
C ALA A 382 -19.93 -1.72 9.74
N TYR A 383 -20.22 -0.44 9.93
CA TYR A 383 -19.26 0.58 10.30
C TYR A 383 -18.67 0.33 11.70
N LEU A 384 -19.49 -0.02 12.68
CA LEU A 384 -19.02 -0.35 14.04
C LEU A 384 -18.20 -1.65 14.04
N MET A 385 -18.61 -2.67 13.29
CA MET A 385 -17.84 -3.90 13.09
C MET A 385 -16.49 -3.59 12.46
N TRP A 386 -16.46 -2.79 11.41
CA TRP A 386 -15.24 -2.36 10.74
C TRP A 386 -14.31 -1.64 11.73
N GLY A 387 -14.81 -0.66 12.48
CA GLY A 387 -14.04 0.09 13.47
C GLY A 387 -13.44 -0.81 14.55
N PHE A 388 -14.26 -1.71 15.11
CA PHE A 388 -13.81 -2.66 16.13
C PHE A 388 -12.69 -3.57 15.62
N ILE A 389 -12.85 -4.17 14.44
CA ILE A 389 -11.87 -5.08 13.84
C ILE A 389 -10.55 -4.33 13.53
N HIS A 390 -10.62 -3.12 12.98
CA HIS A 390 -9.42 -2.35 12.65
C HIS A 390 -8.64 -1.93 13.90
N VAL A 391 -9.34 -1.49 14.96
CA VAL A 391 -8.70 -1.19 16.25
C VAL A 391 -8.10 -2.46 16.87
N LEU A 392 -8.78 -3.59 16.80
CA LEU A 392 -8.29 -4.86 17.35
C LEU A 392 -6.95 -5.29 16.72
N TYR A 393 -6.82 -5.15 15.39
CA TYR A 393 -5.61 -5.53 14.65
C TYR A 393 -4.52 -4.45 14.67
N LEU A 394 -4.85 -3.21 15.03
CA LEU A 394 -3.86 -2.15 15.14
C LEU A 394 -2.85 -2.45 16.26
N ILE A 395 -1.56 -2.28 15.96
CA ILE A 395 -0.48 -2.62 16.90
C ILE A 395 -0.26 -1.51 17.91
N GLY A 396 -0.24 -1.87 19.20
CA GLY A 396 0.06 -0.99 20.32
C GLY A 396 -1.19 -0.33 20.93
N TRP A 397 -1.29 -0.39 22.28
CA TRP A 397 -2.41 0.18 23.02
C TRP A 397 -2.52 1.70 22.84
N GLY A 398 -1.38 2.42 22.81
CA GLY A 398 -1.36 3.86 22.56
C GLY A 398 -1.94 4.21 21.18
N ASN A 399 -1.60 3.43 20.15
CA ASN A 399 -2.13 3.64 18.79
C ASN A 399 -3.63 3.35 18.71
N ARG A 400 -4.11 2.28 19.38
CA ARG A 400 -5.55 1.96 19.46
C ARG A 400 -6.35 3.07 20.10
N LEU A 401 -5.94 3.53 21.29
CA LEU A 401 -6.62 4.61 22.01
C LEU A 401 -6.50 5.94 21.26
N GLY A 402 -5.33 6.25 20.69
CA GLY A 402 -5.11 7.44 19.88
C GLY A 402 -6.00 7.47 18.62
N THR A 403 -6.16 6.32 17.95
CA THR A 403 -7.05 6.20 16.79
C THR A 403 -8.51 6.41 17.18
N ILE A 404 -8.98 5.76 18.26
CA ILE A 404 -10.36 5.95 18.77
C ILE A 404 -10.59 7.43 19.12
N TYR A 405 -9.67 8.04 19.87
CA TYR A 405 -9.74 9.45 20.24
C TYR A 405 -9.81 10.37 19.03
N THR A 406 -8.93 10.13 18.03
CA THR A 406 -8.88 10.91 16.80
C THR A 406 -10.18 10.77 16.01
N TRP A 407 -10.73 9.56 15.88
CA TRP A 407 -12.02 9.32 15.23
C TRP A 407 -13.16 10.07 15.97
N MET A 408 -13.23 9.94 17.30
CA MET A 408 -14.25 10.65 18.08
C MET A 408 -14.17 12.17 17.86
N ARG A 409 -12.97 12.72 17.89
CA ARG A 409 -12.77 14.16 17.67
C ARG A 409 -13.10 14.57 16.24
N ALA A 410 -12.51 13.90 15.24
CA ALA A 410 -12.61 14.31 13.85
C ALA A 410 -14.00 14.11 13.25
N LEU A 411 -14.69 13.04 13.64
CA LEU A 411 -15.94 12.63 12.99
C LEU A 411 -17.19 13.08 13.77
N TYR A 412 -17.12 13.18 15.09
CA TYR A 412 -18.30 13.42 15.93
C TYR A 412 -18.26 14.73 16.70
N VAL A 413 -17.12 15.10 17.30
CA VAL A 413 -17.06 16.28 18.21
C VAL A 413 -16.82 17.56 17.41
N SER A 414 -15.66 17.69 16.78
CA SER A 414 -15.29 18.92 16.05
C SER A 414 -15.73 18.90 14.60
N LYS A 415 -15.98 17.73 14.02
CA LYS A 415 -16.18 17.50 12.59
C LYS A 415 -15.06 18.12 11.76
N ASN A 416 -13.87 18.22 12.35
CA ASN A 416 -12.71 18.85 11.76
C ASN A 416 -11.56 17.83 11.67
N ARG A 417 -11.10 17.57 10.47
CA ARG A 417 -9.95 16.73 10.22
C ARG A 417 -8.68 17.52 10.51
N GLY A 418 -8.02 17.22 11.64
CA GLY A 418 -6.92 18.03 12.17
C GLY A 418 -5.57 17.89 11.45
N HIS A 419 -5.43 16.90 10.54
CA HIS A 419 -4.16 16.61 9.87
C HIS A 419 -4.13 17.13 8.42
N ARG A 420 -4.69 18.33 8.18
CA ARG A 420 -4.78 19.01 6.90
C ARG A 420 -3.74 20.14 6.79
N VAL A 421 -2.50 19.83 7.10
CA VAL A 421 -1.42 20.83 7.07
C VAL A 421 -0.52 20.56 5.87
N ILE A 422 -0.34 21.58 5.03
CA ILE A 422 0.64 21.60 3.93
C ILE A 422 1.45 22.90 3.98
N THR A 423 2.67 22.89 3.48
CA THR A 423 3.49 24.08 3.32
C THR A 423 3.39 24.63 1.90
N PHE A 424 3.89 25.87 1.71
CA PHE A 424 3.95 26.46 0.38
C PHE A 424 4.76 25.60 -0.59
N GLU A 425 5.92 25.12 -0.17
CA GLU A 425 6.79 24.28 -1.00
C GLU A 425 6.13 22.96 -1.38
N GLN A 426 5.39 22.34 -0.45
CA GLN A 426 4.63 21.13 -0.74
C GLN A 426 3.52 21.41 -1.76
N ALA A 427 2.76 22.49 -1.60
CA ALA A 427 1.71 22.89 -2.52
C ALA A 427 2.29 23.21 -3.90
N GLN A 428 3.34 24.02 -3.96
CA GLN A 428 4.02 24.39 -5.21
C GLN A 428 4.48 23.14 -5.97
N TYR A 429 5.16 22.21 -5.30
CA TYR A 429 5.63 20.97 -5.91
C TYR A 429 4.48 20.15 -6.53
N ARG A 430 3.33 20.03 -5.83
CA ARG A 430 2.15 19.30 -6.33
C ARG A 430 1.44 19.98 -7.49
N VAL A 431 1.52 21.30 -7.54
CA VAL A 431 0.96 22.10 -8.64
C VAL A 431 1.84 21.99 -9.89
N GLU A 432 3.16 22.11 -9.73
CA GLU A 432 4.12 21.95 -10.81
C GLU A 432 4.05 20.57 -11.47
N GLU A 433 3.96 19.49 -10.69
CA GLU A 433 3.73 18.14 -11.22
C GLU A 433 2.45 18.02 -12.05
N SER A 434 1.41 18.76 -11.71
CA SER A 434 0.14 18.75 -12.43
C SER A 434 0.05 19.72 -13.62
N SER A 435 1.14 20.46 -13.90
CA SER A 435 1.17 21.53 -14.90
C SER A 435 2.24 21.37 -15.98
N ASN A 436 2.84 20.17 -16.13
CA ASN A 436 3.84 19.89 -17.16
C ASN A 436 5.19 20.64 -17.02
N SER A 437 5.50 21.20 -15.86
CA SER A 437 6.79 21.83 -15.60
C SER A 437 7.77 20.84 -14.98
N VAL A 438 9.01 20.88 -15.49
CA VAL A 438 10.16 19.98 -15.21
C VAL A 438 10.32 19.56 -13.76
N ARG A 439 10.48 18.25 -13.53
CA ARG A 439 10.64 17.61 -12.21
C ARG A 439 11.97 17.90 -11.52
N PRO A 440 11.96 18.06 -10.21
CA PRO A 440 13.07 17.64 -9.35
C PRO A 440 12.91 16.16 -8.97
N SER A 441 13.88 15.35 -9.31
CA SER A 441 13.92 13.87 -9.18
C SER A 441 13.97 13.32 -7.74
N HIS A 442 13.68 14.10 -6.69
CA HIS A 442 14.07 13.76 -5.33
C HIS A 442 12.97 13.23 -4.41
N TYR A 443 11.69 13.18 -4.82
CA TYR A 443 10.58 12.88 -3.90
C TYR A 443 9.67 11.70 -4.25
N LEU A 444 10.03 10.83 -5.20
CA LEU A 444 9.30 9.58 -5.47
C LEU A 444 10.17 8.35 -5.18
N PRO A 445 10.26 7.88 -3.93
CA PRO A 445 11.06 6.70 -3.59
C PRO A 445 10.55 5.40 -4.24
N SER A 446 9.25 5.35 -4.59
CA SER A 446 8.62 4.15 -5.14
C SER A 446 8.71 3.98 -6.65
N LEU A 447 9.18 4.99 -7.40
CA LEU A 447 9.22 4.97 -8.87
C LEU A 447 10.63 4.86 -9.48
N LYS A 448 11.67 4.58 -8.70
CA LYS A 448 12.95 4.22 -9.31
C LYS A 448 12.78 2.91 -10.08
N LYS A 449 12.84 3.01 -11.40
CA LYS A 449 12.92 1.87 -12.32
C LYS A 449 13.97 0.90 -11.81
N SER A 450 13.56 -0.29 -11.44
CA SER A 450 14.45 -1.44 -11.36
C SER A 450 14.94 -1.72 -12.79
N GLY A 451 16.10 -1.22 -13.18
CA GLY A 451 16.65 -1.60 -14.47
C GLY A 451 17.57 -0.62 -15.20
N GLU A 452 17.87 0.56 -14.69
CA GLU A 452 18.98 1.33 -15.27
C GLU A 452 20.22 1.25 -14.37
N ALA A 453 21.11 0.31 -14.73
CA ALA A 453 22.51 0.37 -14.30
C ALA A 453 23.06 1.72 -14.75
N ALA A 454 23.52 2.52 -13.79
CA ALA A 454 24.19 3.78 -14.06
C ALA A 454 25.37 3.49 -14.98
N ALA A 455 25.28 3.93 -16.23
CA ALA A 455 26.45 4.09 -17.09
C ALA A 455 27.41 5.05 -16.39
N ALA A 456 28.53 4.52 -15.94
CA ALA A 456 29.59 5.30 -15.33
C ALA A 456 30.04 6.37 -16.32
N ALA A 457 29.94 7.63 -15.95
CA ALA A 457 30.56 8.72 -16.66
C ALA A 457 32.09 8.49 -16.68
N PRO A 458 32.76 8.69 -17.81
CA PRO A 458 34.22 8.57 -17.86
C PRO A 458 34.85 9.62 -16.95
N PRO A 459 36.01 9.31 -16.34
CA PRO A 459 36.70 10.25 -15.43
C PRO A 459 37.11 11.50 -16.19
N GLU A 460 36.76 12.65 -15.63
CA GLU A 460 37.18 13.99 -16.06
C GLU A 460 38.70 14.06 -16.02
N GLN A 461 39.35 14.32 -17.18
CA GLN A 461 40.77 14.47 -17.29
C GLN A 461 41.17 15.78 -16.60
N ALA A 462 42.06 15.67 -15.62
CA ALA A 462 42.71 16.82 -14.97
C ALA A 462 43.48 17.68 -15.99
N PRO A 463 43.42 19.01 -15.86
CA PRO A 463 44.18 19.90 -16.78
C PRO A 463 45.68 19.76 -16.58
N ALA A 464 46.40 19.66 -17.70
CA ALA A 464 47.84 19.56 -17.75
C ALA A 464 48.50 20.82 -17.19
N GLU A 465 49.40 20.67 -16.21
CA GLU A 465 50.29 21.72 -15.75
C GLU A 465 51.23 22.16 -16.88
N THR A 466 51.11 23.40 -17.29
CA THR A 466 52.08 24.06 -18.18
C THR A 466 53.26 24.50 -17.34
N LYS A 467 54.39 23.80 -17.44
CA LYS A 467 55.69 24.32 -16.99
C LYS A 467 56.12 25.40 -17.96
N GLN A 468 56.26 26.63 -17.45
CA GLN A 468 57.09 27.65 -18.11
C GLN A 468 58.49 27.63 -17.52
N ALA A 469 59.46 27.66 -18.44
CA ALA A 469 60.87 27.82 -18.16
C ALA A 469 61.23 29.28 -17.74
#